data_9eb763badf963d087555bedfa7242476
#
_entry.id   9eb763badf963d087555bedfa7242476
#
_cell.length_a   1.000
_cell.length_b   1.000
_cell.length_c   1.000
_cell.angle_alpha   90.00
_cell.angle_beta   90.00
_cell.angle_gamma   90.00
#
_symmetry.space_group_name_H-M   'P 1'
#
loop_
_entity.id
_entity.type
_entity.pdbx_description
1 polymer ?
#
loop_
_entity_poly.entity_id
_entity_poly.type
_entity_poly.pdbx_seq_one_letter_code
_entity_poly.pdbx_strand_id
1 'polypeptide(L)'
;NKLYLKLAWSNLKNSRQFYLPYVIAGMLSAMMFYTMCAIQGNEGLSKMRGGASVQMVLFFGVIVVGVFVSIFLFYTNSFIMKRRKKELGIYNILGMEKIHIAKIMAWETVFSFLIAVGGGLILGIVFQKLLTMFLYRLTGLDGWGCLHTAELFGAIYVCILLYNLMQIRLSNPVELLHSGSTGEREPKTKILQAVLGVVCIAAGYYMAITVDNPVKAITLFFVAVMLVIIGTYWLFNAGSITFLKLLRKNK
;
A
#
# COMPACT_ATOMS: atom_id res chain seq x y z
N ASN A 1 10.25 18.11 22.60
CA ASN A 1 10.34 17.34 21.33
C ASN A 1 11.26 16.11 21.42
N LYS A 2 12.39 16.18 22.15
CA LYS A 2 13.34 15.05 22.31
C LYS A 2 12.69 13.81 22.98
N LEU A 3 11.75 14.01 23.90
CA LEU A 3 11.05 12.92 24.58
C LEU A 3 10.19 12.09 23.64
N TYR A 4 9.43 12.76 22.75
CA TYR A 4 8.54 12.09 21.79
C TYR A 4 9.33 11.29 20.75
N LEU A 5 10.47 11.82 20.30
CA LEU A 5 11.43 11.10 19.41
C LEU A 5 11.95 9.83 20.07
N LYS A 6 12.41 9.93 21.34
CA LYS A 6 12.93 8.79 22.08
C LYS A 6 11.86 7.73 22.34
N LEU A 7 10.64 8.16 22.68
CA LEU A 7 9.49 7.25 22.85
C LEU A 7 9.11 6.57 21.55
N ALA A 8 9.01 7.30 20.44
CA ALA A 8 8.69 6.75 19.13
C ALA A 8 9.72 5.70 18.69
N TRP A 9 11.00 5.99 18.85
CA TRP A 9 12.07 5.02 18.53
C TRP A 9 12.03 3.79 19.45
N SER A 10 11.80 4.00 20.75
CA SER A 10 11.66 2.91 21.71
C SER A 10 10.47 2.00 21.39
N ASN A 11 9.33 2.59 20.99
CA ASN A 11 8.14 1.86 20.58
C ASN A 11 8.39 1.02 19.33
N LEU A 12 9.04 1.58 18.31
CA LEU A 12 9.44 0.81 17.12
C LEU A 12 10.32 -0.39 17.48
N LYS A 13 11.25 -0.19 18.42
CA LYS A 13 12.18 -1.22 18.87
C LYS A 13 11.48 -2.30 19.70
N ASN A 14 10.59 -1.92 20.60
CA ASN A 14 9.90 -2.85 21.49
C ASN A 14 8.78 -3.64 20.79
N SER A 15 8.08 -3.02 19.85
CA SER A 15 6.99 -3.66 19.07
C SER A 15 7.48 -4.21 17.74
N ARG A 16 8.72 -4.71 17.66
CA ARG A 16 9.36 -5.24 16.43
C ARG A 16 8.52 -6.27 15.71
N GLN A 17 7.82 -7.16 16.43
CA GLN A 17 7.02 -8.22 15.83
C GLN A 17 5.94 -7.68 14.87
N PHE A 18 5.45 -6.46 15.09
CA PHE A 18 4.42 -5.83 14.26
C PHE A 18 5.00 -4.85 13.25
N TYR A 19 6.02 -4.07 13.66
CA TYR A 19 6.62 -3.05 12.77
C TYR A 19 7.59 -3.62 11.74
N LEU A 20 8.33 -4.68 12.08
CA LEU A 20 9.33 -5.25 11.17
C LEU A 20 8.69 -5.73 9.84
N PRO A 21 7.60 -6.53 9.85
CA PRO A 21 6.93 -6.93 8.60
C PRO A 21 6.42 -5.73 7.79
N TYR A 22 5.91 -4.70 8.47
CA TYR A 22 5.42 -3.48 7.81
C TYR A 22 6.54 -2.70 7.12
N VAL A 23 7.66 -2.50 7.82
CA VAL A 23 8.82 -1.80 7.27
C VAL A 23 9.44 -2.59 6.10
N ILE A 24 9.58 -3.92 6.25
CA ILE A 24 10.08 -4.78 5.16
C ILE A 24 9.14 -4.73 3.96
N ALA A 25 7.84 -4.82 4.18
CA ALA A 25 6.85 -4.71 3.12
C ALA A 25 6.94 -3.36 2.40
N GLY A 26 7.09 -2.25 3.15
CA GLY A 26 7.33 -0.92 2.61
C GLY A 26 8.64 -0.82 1.81
N MET A 27 9.74 -1.41 2.32
CA MET A 27 11.03 -1.45 1.62
C MET A 27 10.94 -2.19 0.29
N LEU A 28 10.34 -3.39 0.29
CA LEU A 28 10.17 -4.19 -0.94
C LEU A 28 9.25 -3.50 -1.94
N SER A 29 8.18 -2.87 -1.47
CA SER A 29 7.27 -2.09 -2.31
C SER A 29 7.97 -0.88 -2.94
N ALA A 30 8.78 -0.14 -2.15
CA ALA A 30 9.56 0.98 -2.65
C ALA A 30 10.63 0.53 -3.64
N MET A 31 11.33 -0.58 -3.37
CA MET A 31 12.27 -1.20 -4.29
C MET A 31 11.61 -1.55 -5.63
N MET A 32 10.45 -2.22 -5.60
CA MET A 32 9.72 -2.62 -6.80
C MET A 32 9.26 -1.40 -7.61
N PHE A 33 8.67 -0.41 -6.95
CA PHE A 33 8.21 0.82 -7.61
C PHE A 33 9.39 1.60 -8.22
N TYR A 34 10.49 1.76 -7.48
CA TYR A 34 11.72 2.37 -7.96
C TYR A 34 12.23 1.68 -9.24
N THR A 35 12.32 0.36 -9.23
CA THR A 35 12.81 -0.41 -10.36
C THR A 35 11.94 -0.20 -11.61
N MET A 36 10.61 -0.17 -11.45
CA MET A 36 9.67 0.12 -12.54
C MET A 36 9.85 1.52 -13.11
N CYS A 37 9.95 2.55 -12.25
CA CYS A 37 10.19 3.92 -12.66
C CYS A 37 11.56 4.09 -13.36
N ALA A 38 12.57 3.40 -12.86
CA ALA A 38 13.92 3.44 -13.41
C ALA A 38 14.00 2.84 -14.82
N ILE A 39 13.28 1.74 -15.07
CA ILE A 39 13.20 1.14 -16.40
C ILE A 39 12.41 2.03 -17.35
N GLN A 40 11.27 2.59 -16.89
CA GLN A 40 10.41 3.46 -17.70
C GLN A 40 11.15 4.75 -18.12
N GLY A 41 11.92 5.37 -17.21
CA GLY A 41 12.65 6.63 -17.45
C GLY A 41 13.92 6.46 -18.30
N ASN A 42 14.20 5.30 -18.85
CA ASN A 42 15.42 5.01 -19.56
C ASN A 42 15.41 5.55 -21.00
N GLU A 43 16.35 6.44 -21.33
CA GLU A 43 16.49 7.00 -22.68
C GLU A 43 16.85 5.94 -23.74
N GLY A 44 17.53 4.87 -23.35
CA GLY A 44 17.85 3.76 -24.25
C GLY A 44 16.62 3.06 -24.78
N LEU A 45 15.54 3.01 -23.98
CA LEU A 45 14.28 2.38 -24.35
C LEU A 45 13.60 3.14 -25.52
N SER A 46 13.68 4.47 -25.55
CA SER A 46 13.11 5.30 -26.63
C SER A 46 13.80 5.11 -27.97
N LYS A 47 15.08 4.73 -27.96
CA LYS A 47 15.90 4.49 -29.16
C LYS A 47 15.71 3.10 -29.78
N MET A 48 15.04 2.19 -29.07
CA MET A 48 14.77 0.83 -29.56
C MET A 48 13.58 0.80 -30.55
N ARG A 49 13.58 -0.15 -31.46
CA ARG A 49 12.47 -0.38 -32.38
C ARG A 49 11.23 -0.80 -31.58
N GLY A 50 10.16 0.05 -31.59
CA GLY A 50 8.97 -0.16 -30.76
C GLY A 50 9.08 0.39 -29.33
N GLY A 51 10.15 1.13 -28.98
CA GLY A 51 10.41 1.68 -27.66
C GLY A 51 9.27 2.56 -27.12
N ALA A 52 8.61 3.33 -27.97
CA ALA A 52 7.46 4.15 -27.58
C ALA A 52 6.28 3.31 -27.05
N SER A 53 5.99 2.16 -27.68
CA SER A 53 4.95 1.25 -27.20
C SER A 53 5.32 0.61 -25.87
N VAL A 54 6.59 0.23 -25.69
CA VAL A 54 7.09 -0.34 -24.43
C VAL A 54 7.04 0.71 -23.32
N GLN A 55 7.46 1.96 -23.58
CA GLN A 55 7.34 3.04 -22.60
C GLN A 55 5.90 3.30 -22.17
N MET A 56 4.94 3.25 -23.11
CA MET A 56 3.53 3.42 -22.79
C MET A 56 3.02 2.30 -21.90
N VAL A 57 3.38 1.05 -22.17
CA VAL A 57 3.03 -0.11 -21.33
C VAL A 57 3.62 0.02 -19.93
N LEU A 58 4.90 0.41 -19.83
CA LEU A 58 5.58 0.62 -18.56
C LEU A 58 4.96 1.78 -17.77
N PHE A 59 4.57 2.87 -18.42
CA PHE A 59 3.88 3.99 -17.78
C PHE A 59 2.58 3.53 -17.08
N PHE A 60 1.75 2.79 -17.78
CA PHE A 60 0.55 2.20 -17.17
C PHE A 60 0.90 1.20 -16.07
N GLY A 61 1.96 0.40 -16.27
CA GLY A 61 2.48 -0.51 -15.26
C GLY A 61 2.86 0.20 -13.96
N VAL A 62 3.54 1.34 -14.03
CA VAL A 62 3.89 2.18 -12.88
C VAL A 62 2.64 2.65 -12.14
N ILE A 63 1.59 3.08 -12.85
CA ILE A 63 0.31 3.50 -12.24
C ILE A 63 -0.33 2.32 -11.50
N VAL A 64 -0.43 1.15 -12.14
CA VAL A 64 -1.01 -0.06 -11.53
C VAL A 64 -0.25 -0.45 -10.28
N VAL A 65 1.08 -0.51 -10.34
CA VAL A 65 1.93 -0.84 -9.18
C VAL A 65 1.76 0.21 -8.08
N GLY A 66 1.71 1.51 -8.41
CA GLY A 66 1.49 2.60 -7.46
C GLY A 66 0.17 2.46 -6.70
N VAL A 67 -0.92 2.15 -7.40
CA VAL A 67 -2.24 1.90 -6.78
C VAL A 67 -2.20 0.67 -5.88
N PHE A 68 -1.60 -0.42 -6.36
CA PHE A 68 -1.50 -1.66 -5.60
C PHE A 68 -0.69 -1.46 -4.31
N VAL A 69 0.46 -0.81 -4.39
CA VAL A 69 1.32 -0.47 -3.25
C VAL A 69 0.57 0.42 -2.25
N SER A 70 -0.18 1.41 -2.74
CA SER A 70 -0.99 2.29 -1.88
C SER A 70 -2.00 1.48 -1.08
N ILE A 71 -2.81 0.65 -1.74
CA ILE A 71 -3.81 -0.21 -1.08
C ILE A 71 -3.13 -1.12 -0.06
N PHE A 72 -2.02 -1.75 -0.43
CA PHE A 72 -1.29 -2.68 0.42
C PHE A 72 -0.73 -2.02 1.68
N LEU A 73 -0.10 -0.84 1.56
CA LEU A 73 0.42 -0.10 2.70
C LEU A 73 -0.68 0.40 3.63
N PHE A 74 -1.80 0.90 3.08
CA PHE A 74 -2.96 1.28 3.88
C PHE A 74 -3.54 0.08 4.66
N TYR A 75 -3.68 -1.06 4.00
CA TYR A 75 -4.17 -2.28 4.63
C TYR A 75 -3.26 -2.72 5.78
N THR A 76 -1.95 -2.78 5.54
CA THR A 76 -0.96 -3.19 6.53
C THR A 76 -0.89 -2.22 7.70
N ASN A 77 -0.96 -0.89 7.43
CA ASN A 77 -1.04 0.12 8.47
C ASN A 77 -2.31 -0.03 9.33
N SER A 78 -3.46 -0.27 8.70
CA SER A 78 -4.72 -0.49 9.41
C SER A 78 -4.65 -1.70 10.35
N PHE A 79 -3.95 -2.76 9.93
CA PHE A 79 -3.72 -3.94 10.77
C PHE A 79 -2.87 -3.61 12.00
N ILE A 80 -1.78 -2.87 11.85
CA ILE A 80 -0.94 -2.43 12.96
C ILE A 80 -1.73 -1.56 13.94
N MET A 81 -2.49 -0.61 13.41
CA MET A 81 -3.33 0.28 14.23
C MET A 81 -4.34 -0.49 15.07
N LYS A 82 -4.99 -1.53 14.51
CA LYS A 82 -5.90 -2.39 15.26
C LYS A 82 -5.19 -3.09 16.43
N ARG A 83 -3.98 -3.58 16.23
CA ARG A 83 -3.17 -4.23 17.28
C ARG A 83 -2.74 -3.28 18.38
N ARG A 84 -2.41 -2.04 18.03
CA ARG A 84 -1.93 -1.02 18.98
C ARG A 84 -3.01 -0.26 19.72
N LYS A 85 -4.28 -0.42 19.36
CA LYS A 85 -5.39 0.29 20.04
C LYS A 85 -5.34 0.13 21.56
N LYS A 86 -5.00 -1.07 22.06
CA LYS A 86 -4.89 -1.34 23.49
C LYS A 86 -3.75 -0.54 24.15
N GLU A 87 -2.58 -0.48 23.53
CA GLU A 87 -1.43 0.31 24.02
C GLU A 87 -1.77 1.80 24.07
N LEU A 88 -2.42 2.31 23.01
CA LEU A 88 -2.85 3.72 22.94
C LEU A 88 -3.91 4.05 24.00
N GLY A 89 -4.80 3.08 24.30
CA GLY A 89 -5.77 3.21 25.39
C GLY A 89 -5.11 3.33 26.77
N ILE A 90 -4.06 2.53 27.03
CA ILE A 90 -3.29 2.59 28.29
C ILE A 90 -2.62 3.96 28.45
N TYR A 91 -2.00 4.51 27.40
CA TYR A 91 -1.40 5.86 27.46
C TYR A 91 -2.41 6.93 27.83
N ASN A 92 -3.65 6.81 27.35
CA ASN A 92 -4.72 7.77 27.66
C ASN A 92 -5.17 7.67 29.11
N ILE A 93 -5.23 6.45 29.70
CA ILE A 93 -5.56 6.25 31.13
C ILE A 93 -4.45 6.76 32.04
N LEU A 94 -3.19 6.62 31.63
CA LEU A 94 -2.03 7.18 32.35
C LEU A 94 -1.99 8.72 32.29
N GLY A 95 -3.03 9.38 31.75
CA GLY A 95 -3.17 10.84 31.71
C GLY A 95 -2.54 11.51 30.51
N MET A 96 -2.09 10.76 29.49
CA MET A 96 -1.58 11.37 28.27
C MET A 96 -2.73 11.90 27.41
N GLU A 97 -2.69 13.19 27.10
CA GLU A 97 -3.63 13.81 26.16
C GLU A 97 -3.49 13.21 24.75
N LYS A 98 -4.59 13.16 24.00
CA LYS A 98 -4.61 12.66 22.61
C LYS A 98 -3.59 13.34 21.70
N ILE A 99 -3.27 14.62 21.97
CA ILE A 99 -2.30 15.37 21.18
C ILE A 99 -0.86 14.86 21.37
N HIS A 100 -0.52 14.40 22.57
CA HIS A 100 0.80 13.81 22.85
C HIS A 100 0.95 12.45 22.18
N ILE A 101 -0.10 11.63 22.24
CA ILE A 101 -0.17 10.33 21.55
C ILE A 101 -0.05 10.54 20.03
N ALA A 102 -0.76 11.54 19.48
CA ALA A 102 -0.68 11.89 18.07
C ALA A 102 0.74 12.29 17.63
N LYS A 103 1.47 13.08 18.46
CA LYS A 103 2.88 13.44 18.19
C LYS A 103 3.81 12.23 18.16
N ILE A 104 3.64 11.29 19.09
CA ILE A 104 4.44 10.04 19.11
C ILE A 104 4.19 9.25 17.83
N MET A 105 2.93 9.05 17.44
CA MET A 105 2.58 8.33 16.22
C MET A 105 3.07 9.04 14.95
N ALA A 106 3.04 10.38 14.92
CA ALA A 106 3.61 11.11 13.80
C ALA A 106 5.10 10.81 13.63
N TRP A 107 5.87 10.80 14.72
CA TRP A 107 7.29 10.45 14.68
C TRP A 107 7.53 8.97 14.30
N GLU A 108 6.71 8.04 14.79
CA GLU A 108 6.78 6.64 14.40
C GLU A 108 6.53 6.46 12.89
N THR A 109 5.54 7.18 12.34
CA THR A 109 5.25 7.15 10.89
C THR A 109 6.42 7.74 10.08
N VAL A 110 7.02 8.85 10.53
CA VAL A 110 8.20 9.45 9.89
C VAL A 110 9.38 8.47 9.90
N PHE A 111 9.68 7.84 11.03
CA PHE A 111 10.77 6.85 11.10
C PHE A 111 10.50 5.63 10.20
N SER A 112 9.26 5.12 10.21
CA SER A 112 8.87 4.01 9.33
C SER A 112 9.02 4.39 7.85
N PHE A 113 8.64 5.61 7.47
CA PHE A 113 8.82 6.16 6.13
C PHE A 113 10.31 6.23 5.75
N LEU A 114 11.14 6.84 6.59
CA LEU A 114 12.57 6.99 6.30
C LEU A 114 13.27 5.64 6.14
N ILE A 115 12.95 4.67 7.00
CA ILE A 115 13.55 3.34 6.92
C ILE A 115 13.01 2.59 5.69
N ALA A 116 11.70 2.62 5.43
CA ALA A 116 11.09 1.92 4.30
C ALA A 116 11.57 2.49 2.96
N VAL A 117 11.51 3.81 2.78
CA VAL A 117 11.92 4.44 1.51
C VAL A 117 13.43 4.45 1.37
N GLY A 118 14.18 4.84 2.42
CA GLY A 118 15.64 4.83 2.38
C GLY A 118 16.20 3.44 2.11
N GLY A 119 15.75 2.43 2.84
CA GLY A 119 16.15 1.04 2.62
C GLY A 119 15.66 0.51 1.27
N GLY A 120 14.43 0.82 0.88
CA GLY A 120 13.86 0.43 -0.41
C GLY A 120 14.60 1.03 -1.61
N LEU A 121 15.00 2.32 -1.53
CA LEU A 121 15.82 2.96 -2.57
C LEU A 121 17.22 2.34 -2.67
N ILE A 122 17.87 2.07 -1.54
CA ILE A 122 19.19 1.41 -1.53
C ILE A 122 19.09 0.03 -2.19
N LEU A 123 18.13 -0.79 -1.76
CA LEU A 123 17.88 -2.10 -2.35
C LEU A 123 17.48 -1.99 -3.83
N GLY A 124 16.67 -0.99 -4.17
CA GLY A 124 16.22 -0.72 -5.54
C GLY A 124 17.37 -0.36 -6.47
N ILE A 125 18.30 0.51 -6.03
CA ILE A 125 19.49 0.86 -6.79
C ILE A 125 20.39 -0.36 -7.03
N VAL A 126 20.61 -1.17 -5.99
CA VAL A 126 21.40 -2.40 -6.12
C VAL A 126 20.73 -3.38 -7.09
N PHE A 127 19.43 -3.60 -6.92
CA PHE A 127 18.65 -4.51 -7.76
C PHE A 127 18.58 -4.01 -9.21
N GLN A 128 18.37 -2.70 -9.41
CA GLN A 128 18.39 -2.09 -10.73
C GLN A 128 19.75 -2.27 -11.42
N LYS A 129 20.86 -2.05 -10.71
CA LYS A 129 22.20 -2.27 -11.28
C LYS A 129 22.39 -3.71 -11.74
N LEU A 130 21.93 -4.69 -10.92
CA LEU A 130 21.96 -6.10 -11.32
C LEU A 130 21.10 -6.36 -12.56
N LEU A 131 19.90 -5.79 -12.58
CA LEU A 131 18.95 -5.94 -13.68
C LEU A 131 19.46 -5.26 -14.95
N THR A 132 20.05 -4.06 -14.82
CA THR A 132 20.67 -3.32 -15.92
C THR A 132 21.93 -4.04 -16.45
N MET A 133 22.74 -4.64 -15.58
CA MET A 133 23.87 -5.46 -15.99
C MET A 133 23.43 -6.68 -16.82
N PHE A 134 22.33 -7.29 -16.40
CA PHE A 134 21.69 -8.38 -17.12
C PHE A 134 21.07 -7.92 -18.44
N LEU A 135 20.34 -6.80 -18.44
CA LEU A 135 19.70 -6.19 -19.61
C LEU A 135 20.69 -5.51 -20.54
N TYR A 136 21.75 -4.84 -20.01
CA TYR A 136 22.79 -4.20 -20.81
C TYR A 136 23.52 -5.21 -21.69
N ARG A 137 23.75 -6.39 -21.18
CA ARG A 137 24.25 -7.51 -22.00
C ARG A 137 23.31 -7.88 -23.14
N LEU A 138 22.02 -7.51 -23.05
CA LEU A 138 20.98 -7.76 -24.04
C LEU A 138 20.56 -6.49 -24.81
N THR A 139 20.57 -5.29 -24.21
CA THR A 139 19.90 -4.09 -24.76
C THR A 139 20.57 -2.74 -24.55
N GLY A 140 21.58 -2.61 -23.69
CA GLY A 140 22.35 -1.34 -23.48
C GLY A 140 21.62 -0.22 -22.73
N LEU A 141 20.82 -0.51 -21.71
CA LEU A 141 19.92 0.44 -21.03
C LEU A 141 20.43 1.00 -19.68
N ASP A 142 20.33 2.33 -19.46
CA ASP A 142 20.62 3.04 -18.20
C ASP A 142 19.33 3.65 -17.59
N GLY A 143 19.18 3.69 -16.27
CA GLY A 143 17.89 4.03 -15.64
C GLY A 143 17.88 5.11 -14.53
N TRP A 144 16.80 5.89 -14.47
CA TRP A 144 16.46 6.93 -13.49
C TRP A 144 15.11 6.62 -12.77
N GLY A 145 14.99 6.86 -11.45
CA GLY A 145 13.74 6.55 -10.74
C GLY A 145 13.58 7.03 -9.29
N CYS A 146 14.62 7.62 -8.67
CA CYS A 146 14.60 7.93 -7.22
C CYS A 146 13.54 8.96 -6.81
N LEU A 147 13.37 10.04 -7.59
CA LEU A 147 12.47 11.16 -7.24
C LEU A 147 11.01 10.71 -7.23
N HIS A 148 10.55 10.03 -8.27
CA HIS A 148 9.16 9.54 -8.36
C HIS A 148 8.81 8.53 -7.28
N THR A 149 9.78 7.70 -6.86
CA THR A 149 9.58 6.78 -5.74
C THR A 149 9.41 7.53 -4.42
N ALA A 150 10.28 8.51 -4.14
CA ALA A 150 10.20 9.31 -2.93
C ALA A 150 8.91 10.15 -2.87
N GLU A 151 8.47 10.70 -3.99
CA GLU A 151 7.24 11.49 -4.12
C GLU A 151 5.99 10.65 -3.86
N LEU A 152 5.84 9.51 -4.53
CA LEU A 152 4.70 8.62 -4.35
C LEU A 152 4.62 8.11 -2.91
N PHE A 153 5.74 7.59 -2.39
CA PHE A 153 5.75 7.07 -1.03
C PHE A 153 5.56 8.18 0.00
N GLY A 154 6.09 9.38 -0.25
CA GLY A 154 5.84 10.55 0.57
C GLY A 154 4.34 10.86 0.66
N ALA A 155 3.64 10.91 -0.45
CA ALA A 155 2.19 11.12 -0.49
C ALA A 155 1.43 10.01 0.25
N ILE A 156 1.76 8.74 0.03
CA ILE A 156 1.12 7.60 0.70
C ILE A 156 1.30 7.70 2.22
N TYR A 157 2.52 7.94 2.70
CA TYR A 157 2.80 8.03 4.14
C TYR A 157 2.18 9.26 4.80
N VAL A 158 2.06 10.39 4.10
CA VAL A 158 1.30 11.56 4.57
C VAL A 158 -0.18 11.19 4.72
N CYS A 159 -0.79 10.53 3.75
CA CYS A 159 -2.17 10.06 3.85
C CYS A 159 -2.37 9.07 5.01
N ILE A 160 -1.44 8.13 5.20
CA ILE A 160 -1.44 7.19 6.33
C ILE A 160 -1.36 7.93 7.65
N LEU A 161 -0.48 8.93 7.76
CA LEU A 161 -0.35 9.77 8.95
C LEU A 161 -1.65 10.49 9.27
N LEU A 162 -2.26 11.15 8.28
CA LEU A 162 -3.55 11.83 8.45
C LEU A 162 -4.66 10.87 8.89
N TYR A 163 -4.72 9.68 8.29
CA TYR A 163 -5.68 8.64 8.67
C TYR A 163 -5.48 8.21 10.12
N ASN A 164 -4.24 7.96 10.55
CA ASN A 164 -3.91 7.57 11.92
C ASN A 164 -4.27 8.67 12.92
N LEU A 165 -3.97 9.95 12.60
CA LEU A 165 -4.33 11.09 13.43
C LEU A 165 -5.85 11.26 13.56
N MET A 166 -6.61 11.09 12.47
CA MET A 166 -8.07 11.10 12.50
C MET A 166 -8.60 9.97 13.38
N GLN A 167 -8.06 8.78 13.27
CA GLN A 167 -8.50 7.63 14.07
C GLN A 167 -8.29 7.86 15.56
N ILE A 168 -7.17 8.50 15.97
CA ILE A 168 -6.93 8.84 17.38
C ILE A 168 -7.90 9.92 17.87
N ARG A 169 -8.17 10.93 17.07
CA ARG A 169 -9.11 12.01 17.44
C ARG A 169 -10.53 11.48 17.68
N LEU A 170 -10.97 10.55 16.82
CA LEU A 170 -12.33 10.00 16.85
C LEU A 170 -12.51 8.86 17.87
N SER A 171 -11.42 8.26 18.38
CA SER A 171 -11.52 7.15 19.31
C SER A 171 -11.78 7.61 20.74
N ASN A 172 -12.69 6.91 21.43
CA ASN A 172 -12.94 7.09 22.86
C ASN A 172 -11.94 6.25 23.68
N PRO A 173 -11.37 6.82 24.79
CA PRO A 173 -10.40 6.08 25.61
C PRO A 173 -10.91 4.74 26.14
N VAL A 174 -12.18 4.69 26.54
CA VAL A 174 -12.83 3.48 27.05
C VAL A 174 -13.01 2.41 25.96
N GLU A 175 -13.36 2.82 24.75
CA GLU A 175 -13.51 1.94 23.59
C GLU A 175 -12.18 1.34 23.12
N LEU A 176 -11.08 2.09 23.26
CA LEU A 176 -9.72 1.63 22.97
C LEU A 176 -9.30 0.47 23.88
N LEU A 177 -9.66 0.49 25.15
CA LEU A 177 -9.33 -0.58 26.09
C LEU A 177 -10.12 -1.84 25.87
N HIS A 178 -11.42 -1.70 25.61
CA HIS A 178 -12.32 -2.83 25.40
C HIS A 178 -12.23 -3.42 23.99
N SER A 179 -11.52 -2.75 23.06
CA SER A 179 -11.35 -3.24 21.68
C SER A 179 -10.63 -4.60 21.57
N GLY A 180 -10.00 -5.07 22.66
CA GLY A 180 -9.39 -6.40 22.73
C GLY A 180 -10.33 -7.52 23.24
N SER A 181 -11.42 -7.18 23.93
CA SER A 181 -12.36 -8.12 24.56
C SER A 181 -13.72 -8.16 23.87
N THR A 182 -14.14 -7.06 23.24
CA THR A 182 -15.30 -7.06 22.37
C THR A 182 -14.89 -7.64 21.03
N GLY A 183 -15.35 -8.85 20.72
CA GLY A 183 -15.20 -9.44 19.38
C GLY A 183 -15.59 -8.40 18.31
N GLU A 184 -14.94 -8.45 17.16
CA GLU A 184 -15.25 -7.56 16.04
C GLU A 184 -16.77 -7.53 15.85
N ARG A 185 -17.37 -6.32 15.84
CA ARG A 185 -18.80 -6.16 15.53
C ARG A 185 -19.10 -6.95 14.27
N GLU A 186 -20.14 -7.78 14.29
CA GLU A 186 -20.52 -8.58 13.12
C GLU A 186 -20.60 -7.69 11.90
N PRO A 187 -19.76 -7.92 10.88
CA PRO A 187 -19.75 -7.08 9.71
C PRO A 187 -21.11 -7.23 9.01
N LYS A 188 -21.79 -6.12 8.79
CA LYS A 188 -23.05 -6.10 8.02
C LYS A 188 -22.76 -6.61 6.61
N THR A 189 -23.52 -7.58 6.13
CA THR A 189 -23.43 -8.07 4.75
C THR A 189 -23.70 -6.92 3.79
N LYS A 190 -22.69 -6.53 3.07
CA LYS A 190 -22.78 -5.44 2.09
C LYS A 190 -23.06 -6.05 0.71
N ILE A 191 -24.26 -6.55 0.52
CA ILE A 191 -24.71 -7.17 -0.74
C ILE A 191 -24.50 -6.23 -1.93
N LEU A 192 -24.73 -4.93 -1.75
CA LEU A 192 -24.48 -3.92 -2.76
C LEU A 192 -23.00 -3.90 -3.23
N GLN A 193 -22.05 -4.05 -2.30
CA GLN A 193 -20.62 -4.12 -2.65
C GLN A 193 -20.27 -5.41 -3.40
N ALA A 194 -20.93 -6.53 -3.08
CA ALA A 194 -20.74 -7.78 -3.80
C ALA A 194 -21.24 -7.64 -5.26
N VAL A 195 -22.44 -7.09 -5.45
CA VAL A 195 -23.01 -6.89 -6.78
C VAL A 195 -22.15 -5.93 -7.62
N LEU A 196 -21.76 -4.78 -7.05
CA LEU A 196 -20.85 -3.84 -7.70
C LEU A 196 -19.50 -4.48 -8.05
N GLY A 197 -18.97 -5.34 -7.17
CA GLY A 197 -17.73 -6.10 -7.42
C GLY A 197 -17.87 -7.01 -8.65
N VAL A 198 -18.96 -7.77 -8.74
CA VAL A 198 -19.24 -8.64 -9.89
C VAL A 198 -19.39 -7.83 -11.18
N VAL A 199 -20.11 -6.71 -11.13
CA VAL A 199 -20.31 -5.83 -12.30
C VAL A 199 -18.98 -5.25 -12.78
N CYS A 200 -18.11 -4.78 -11.86
CA CYS A 200 -16.79 -4.26 -12.22
C CYS A 200 -15.91 -5.33 -12.87
N ILE A 201 -15.91 -6.56 -12.33
CA ILE A 201 -15.14 -7.67 -12.90
C ILE A 201 -15.68 -8.05 -14.28
N ALA A 202 -17.00 -8.18 -14.43
CA ALA A 202 -17.64 -8.48 -15.70
C ALA A 202 -17.34 -7.41 -16.76
N ALA A 203 -17.42 -6.13 -16.39
CA ALA A 203 -17.07 -5.02 -17.27
C ALA A 203 -15.59 -5.03 -17.68
N GLY A 204 -14.68 -5.33 -16.75
CA GLY A 204 -13.25 -5.47 -17.04
C GLY A 204 -12.96 -6.61 -18.03
N TYR A 205 -13.55 -7.77 -17.83
CA TYR A 205 -13.43 -8.90 -18.77
C TYR A 205 -14.08 -8.60 -20.13
N TYR A 206 -15.25 -7.98 -20.13
CA TYR A 206 -15.92 -7.59 -21.37
C TYR A 206 -15.05 -6.62 -22.19
N MET A 207 -14.47 -5.60 -21.55
CA MET A 207 -13.53 -4.69 -22.19
C MET A 207 -12.31 -5.43 -22.76
N ALA A 208 -11.75 -6.39 -22.02
CA ALA A 208 -10.57 -7.15 -22.46
C ALA A 208 -10.84 -8.02 -23.71
N ILE A 209 -12.07 -8.53 -23.87
CA ILE A 209 -12.45 -9.42 -24.99
C ILE A 209 -12.84 -8.64 -26.24
N THR A 210 -13.39 -7.41 -26.08
CA THR A 210 -14.04 -6.66 -27.20
C THR A 210 -13.07 -5.75 -27.97
N VAL A 211 -11.77 -5.80 -27.69
CA VAL A 211 -10.79 -4.88 -28.28
C VAL A 211 -10.18 -5.44 -29.56
N ASP A 212 -10.49 -4.85 -30.70
CA ASP A 212 -9.98 -5.25 -32.02
C ASP A 212 -8.70 -4.51 -32.46
N ASN A 213 -8.40 -3.33 -31.86
CA ASN A 213 -7.26 -2.48 -32.26
C ASN A 213 -6.08 -2.59 -31.28
N PRO A 214 -4.85 -2.95 -31.75
CA PRO A 214 -3.68 -3.16 -30.87
C PRO A 214 -3.30 -1.96 -29.99
N VAL A 215 -3.40 -0.74 -30.50
CA VAL A 215 -3.06 0.48 -29.75
C VAL A 215 -4.13 0.81 -28.69
N LYS A 216 -5.41 0.64 -29.02
CA LYS A 216 -6.51 0.77 -28.05
C LYS A 216 -6.50 -0.38 -27.04
N ALA A 217 -6.05 -1.56 -27.45
CA ALA A 217 -5.90 -2.73 -26.57
C ALA A 217 -5.04 -2.42 -25.35
N ILE A 218 -3.91 -1.74 -25.52
CA ILE A 218 -3.00 -1.43 -24.42
C ILE A 218 -3.69 -0.53 -23.39
N THR A 219 -4.33 0.56 -23.82
CA THR A 219 -4.99 1.51 -22.90
C THR A 219 -6.19 0.88 -22.22
N LEU A 220 -7.06 0.17 -22.97
CA LEU A 220 -8.25 -0.51 -22.43
C LEU A 220 -7.89 -1.67 -21.51
N PHE A 221 -6.78 -2.37 -21.78
CA PHE A 221 -6.27 -3.42 -20.91
C PHE A 221 -5.98 -2.89 -19.49
N PHE A 222 -5.30 -1.76 -19.36
CA PHE A 222 -5.01 -1.18 -18.05
C PHE A 222 -6.26 -0.68 -17.33
N VAL A 223 -7.23 -0.10 -18.06
CA VAL A 223 -8.53 0.25 -17.49
C VAL A 223 -9.27 -1.01 -17.01
N ALA A 224 -9.26 -2.07 -17.79
CA ALA A 224 -9.84 -3.36 -17.42
C ALA A 224 -9.16 -3.94 -16.16
N VAL A 225 -7.82 -3.88 -16.08
CA VAL A 225 -7.07 -4.31 -14.90
C VAL A 225 -7.47 -3.52 -13.65
N MET A 226 -7.61 -2.20 -13.75
CA MET A 226 -8.07 -1.37 -12.62
C MET A 226 -9.49 -1.73 -12.18
N LEU A 227 -10.41 -1.96 -13.11
CA LEU A 227 -11.78 -2.40 -12.80
C LEU A 227 -11.78 -3.76 -12.11
N VAL A 228 -10.94 -4.70 -12.57
CA VAL A 228 -10.81 -6.03 -11.96
C VAL A 228 -10.22 -5.93 -10.56
N ILE A 229 -9.22 -5.09 -10.31
CA ILE A 229 -8.64 -4.87 -8.98
C ILE A 229 -9.70 -4.36 -8.01
N ILE A 230 -10.44 -3.31 -8.40
CA ILE A 230 -11.51 -2.72 -7.56
C ILE A 230 -12.64 -3.73 -7.34
N GLY A 231 -13.06 -4.41 -8.39
CA GLY A 231 -14.10 -5.43 -8.34
C GLY A 231 -13.73 -6.60 -7.44
N THR A 232 -12.51 -7.11 -7.56
CA THR A 232 -11.97 -8.20 -6.71
C THR A 232 -11.90 -7.77 -5.25
N TYR A 233 -11.46 -6.54 -4.96
CA TYR A 233 -11.42 -6.02 -3.60
C TYR A 233 -12.82 -5.99 -2.97
N TRP A 234 -13.84 -5.48 -3.68
CA TRP A 234 -15.20 -5.43 -3.19
C TRP A 234 -15.81 -6.81 -3.03
N LEU A 235 -15.57 -7.70 -4.00
CA LEU A 235 -16.08 -9.07 -3.96
C LEU A 235 -15.43 -9.87 -2.83
N PHE A 236 -14.12 -9.73 -2.62
CA PHE A 236 -13.42 -10.42 -1.54
C PHE A 236 -13.87 -9.94 -0.17
N ASN A 237 -14.09 -8.63 0.00
CA ASN A 237 -14.59 -8.05 1.24
C ASN A 237 -16.01 -8.54 1.56
N ALA A 238 -16.91 -8.56 0.58
CA ALA A 238 -18.26 -9.05 0.75
C ALA A 238 -18.33 -10.59 0.88
N GLY A 239 -17.50 -11.30 0.12
CA GLY A 239 -17.43 -12.76 0.10
C GLY A 239 -16.89 -13.35 1.40
N SER A 240 -15.83 -12.77 1.98
CA SER A 240 -15.26 -13.21 3.26
C SER A 240 -16.29 -13.08 4.40
N ILE A 241 -17.10 -12.01 4.40
CA ILE A 241 -18.18 -11.82 5.38
C ILE A 241 -19.28 -12.89 5.21
N THR A 242 -19.67 -13.18 3.98
CA THR A 242 -20.71 -14.17 3.67
C THR A 242 -20.23 -15.59 4.02
N PHE A 243 -18.98 -15.91 3.69
CA PHE A 243 -18.36 -17.20 3.98
C PHE A 243 -18.25 -17.46 5.49
N LEU A 244 -17.81 -16.47 6.26
CA LEU A 244 -17.76 -16.55 7.73
C LEU A 244 -19.14 -16.73 8.34
N LYS A 245 -20.20 -16.09 7.82
CA LYS A 245 -21.57 -16.29 8.28
C LYS A 245 -22.12 -17.68 7.95
N LEU A 246 -21.78 -18.23 6.79
CA LEU A 246 -22.16 -19.57 6.38
C LEU A 246 -21.51 -20.64 7.29
N LEU A 247 -20.21 -20.50 7.57
CA LEU A 247 -19.50 -21.39 8.49
C LEU A 247 -20.06 -21.34 9.91
N ARG A 248 -20.50 -20.15 10.37
CA ARG A 248 -21.08 -19.99 11.71
C ARG A 248 -22.50 -20.56 11.81
N LYS A 249 -23.26 -20.60 10.71
CA LYS A 249 -24.62 -21.17 10.69
C LYS A 249 -24.62 -22.70 10.73
N ASN A 250 -23.51 -23.33 10.40
CA ASN A 250 -23.35 -24.81 10.40
C ASN A 250 -22.72 -25.35 11.70
N LYS A 251 -22.56 -24.51 12.74
CA LYS A 251 -22.26 -24.90 14.12
C LYS A 251 -23.48 -24.63 15.00
#